data_07c34ed681523ffa2f696fed6c29eb71
#
_entry.id   07c34ed681523ffa2f696fed6c29eb71
#
_cell.length_a   1.000
_cell.length_b   1.000
_cell.length_c   1.000
_cell.angle_alpha   90.00
_cell.angle_beta   90.00
_cell.angle_gamma   90.00
#
_symmetry.space_group_name_H-M   'P 1'
#
loop_
_entity.id
_entity.type
_entity.pdbx_description
1 polymer ?
#
loop_
_entity_poly.entity_id
_entity_poly.type
_entity_poly.pdbx_seq_one_letter_code
_entity_poly.pdbx_strand_id
1 'polypeptide(L)'
;GLGLALDKPLIHVPTLDATAYNLYGADALVCPIMDARRNQVYTGIYRFREEFEILREQDAMDMGELLEVLNGLGEPVIFLGDGVPVFKDQIRERLTVPFSFAPAHVNRQRAAAVAALGVRYFAEGKMESSDDYRPDYLRKSQAEREREEREAKEGGR
;
A
#
# COMPACT_ATOMS: atom_id res chain seq x y z
N GLY A 1 19.63 10.28 8.71
CA GLY A 1 19.90 11.21 9.82
C GLY A 1 20.20 10.48 11.13
N LEU A 2 19.18 10.12 11.92
CA LEU A 2 19.40 9.51 13.25
C LEU A 2 20.10 8.15 13.18
N GLY A 3 19.73 7.28 12.23
CA GLY A 3 20.40 6.00 12.05
C GLY A 3 21.90 6.14 11.81
N LEU A 4 22.28 7.06 10.92
CA LEU A 4 23.67 7.37 10.61
C LEU A 4 24.42 7.93 11.84
N ALA A 5 23.81 8.89 12.55
CA ALA A 5 24.43 9.52 13.72
C ALA A 5 24.64 8.55 14.91
N LEU A 6 23.80 7.54 15.03
CA LEU A 6 23.81 6.57 16.13
C LEU A 6 24.38 5.20 15.73
N ASP A 7 24.83 5.05 14.49
CA ASP A 7 25.28 3.78 13.91
C ASP A 7 24.25 2.65 14.13
N LYS A 8 23.00 2.93 13.73
CA LYS A 8 21.89 1.99 13.87
C LYS A 8 21.31 1.61 12.51
N PRO A 9 21.01 0.31 12.30
CA PRO A 9 20.33 -0.12 11.10
C PRO A 9 18.92 0.49 11.04
N LEU A 10 18.41 0.61 9.83
CA LEU A 10 17.04 1.02 9.55
C LEU A 10 16.20 -0.18 9.14
N ILE A 11 14.93 -0.10 9.45
CA ILE A 11 13.94 -1.08 9.01
C ILE A 11 12.96 -0.33 8.12
N HIS A 12 12.90 -0.72 6.85
CA HIS A 12 11.91 -0.22 5.92
C HIS A 12 10.56 -0.88 6.22
N VAL A 13 9.58 -0.09 6.59
CA VAL A 13 8.19 -0.54 6.75
C VAL A 13 7.34 0.20 5.73
N PRO A 14 6.90 -0.49 4.65
CA PRO A 14 6.04 0.12 3.64
C PRO A 14 4.75 0.68 4.25
N THR A 15 4.34 1.86 3.79
CA THR A 15 3.17 2.55 4.36
C THR A 15 1.88 1.74 4.25
N LEU A 16 1.67 1.06 3.13
CA LEU A 16 0.47 0.27 2.91
C LEU A 16 0.48 -1.01 3.73
N ASP A 17 1.65 -1.66 3.89
CA ASP A 17 1.82 -2.81 4.77
C ASP A 17 1.45 -2.45 6.22
N ALA A 18 2.00 -1.35 6.74
CA ALA A 18 1.68 -0.86 8.07
C ALA A 18 0.21 -0.46 8.21
N THR A 19 -0.40 0.09 7.16
CA THR A 19 -1.81 0.44 7.15
C THR A 19 -2.67 -0.82 7.20
N ALA A 20 -2.36 -1.84 6.40
CA ALA A 20 -3.02 -3.14 6.44
C ALA A 20 -2.88 -3.81 7.82
N TYR A 21 -1.72 -3.68 8.44
CA TYR A 21 -1.42 -4.27 9.76
C TYR A 21 -2.29 -3.72 10.90
N ASN A 22 -2.99 -2.58 10.71
CA ASN A 22 -4.04 -2.13 11.64
C ASN A 22 -5.17 -3.14 11.83
N LEU A 23 -5.40 -4.00 10.85
CA LEU A 23 -6.45 -5.02 10.83
C LEU A 23 -5.87 -6.43 11.00
N TYR A 24 -4.76 -6.55 11.71
CA TYR A 24 -4.15 -7.84 12.02
C TYR A 24 -5.18 -8.83 12.58
N GLY A 25 -5.22 -10.03 12.01
CA GLY A 25 -6.16 -11.08 12.41
C GLY A 25 -7.56 -10.99 11.77
N ALA A 26 -7.78 -10.12 10.79
CA ALA A 26 -9.03 -10.09 10.04
C ALA A 26 -9.21 -11.35 9.18
N ASP A 27 -10.42 -11.91 9.18
CA ASP A 27 -10.80 -13.09 8.37
C ASP A 27 -11.12 -12.75 6.89
N ALA A 28 -10.81 -11.54 6.44
CA ALA A 28 -11.06 -11.05 5.10
C ALA A 28 -9.75 -10.52 4.48
N LEU A 29 -9.74 -10.34 3.17
CA LEU A 29 -8.67 -9.59 2.52
C LEU A 29 -8.65 -8.16 3.05
N VAL A 30 -7.48 -7.65 3.34
CA VAL A 30 -7.27 -6.27 3.75
C VAL A 30 -6.68 -5.49 2.59
N CYS A 31 -7.39 -4.48 2.14
CA CYS A 31 -7.02 -3.69 0.97
C CYS A 31 -6.94 -2.20 1.34
N PRO A 32 -5.77 -1.71 1.78
CA PRO A 32 -5.56 -0.28 1.98
C PRO A 32 -5.56 0.43 0.63
N ILE A 33 -6.25 1.56 0.54
CA ILE A 33 -6.28 2.42 -0.64
C ILE A 33 -5.95 3.86 -0.25
N MET A 34 -4.97 4.46 -0.93
CA MET A 34 -4.64 5.88 -0.82
C MET A 34 -4.87 6.56 -2.15
N ASP A 35 -5.53 7.73 -2.15
CA ASP A 35 -5.83 8.46 -3.39
C ASP A 35 -4.56 8.92 -4.10
N ALA A 36 -4.29 8.35 -5.29
CA ALA A 36 -3.17 8.73 -6.15
C ALA A 36 -3.58 9.69 -7.28
N ARG A 37 -4.80 10.25 -7.22
CA ARG A 37 -5.43 11.09 -8.24
C ARG A 37 -5.73 10.37 -9.55
N ARG A 38 -6.55 10.97 -10.42
CA ARG A 38 -6.87 10.47 -11.78
C ARG A 38 -7.41 9.03 -11.79
N ASN A 39 -8.32 8.71 -10.87
CA ASN A 39 -8.89 7.37 -10.69
C ASN A 39 -7.85 6.28 -10.32
N GLN A 40 -6.67 6.67 -9.82
CA GLN A 40 -5.64 5.75 -9.36
C GLN A 40 -5.57 5.72 -7.84
N VAL A 41 -5.15 4.59 -7.32
CA VAL A 41 -4.88 4.38 -5.89
C VAL A 41 -3.48 3.80 -5.71
N TYR A 42 -2.81 4.19 -4.63
CA TYR A 42 -1.74 3.37 -4.07
C TYR A 42 -2.41 2.29 -3.23
N THR A 43 -2.09 1.04 -3.50
CA THR A 43 -2.75 -0.10 -2.88
C THR A 43 -1.84 -1.32 -2.80
N GLY A 44 -2.23 -2.27 -2.00
CA GLY A 44 -1.71 -3.63 -1.91
C GLY A 44 -2.84 -4.54 -1.42
N ILE A 45 -2.67 -5.84 -1.51
CA ILE A 45 -3.68 -6.81 -1.06
C ILE A 45 -3.02 -7.74 -0.06
N TYR A 46 -3.61 -7.85 1.12
CA TYR A 46 -3.05 -8.54 2.27
C TYR A 46 -4.04 -9.53 2.85
N ARG A 47 -3.51 -10.58 3.47
CA ARG A 47 -4.29 -11.59 4.17
C ARG A 47 -3.65 -11.90 5.52
N PHE A 48 -4.47 -12.11 6.53
CA PHE A 48 -4.06 -12.52 7.88
C PHE A 48 -4.70 -13.86 8.22
N ARG A 49 -4.05 -14.96 7.85
CA ARG A 49 -4.45 -16.30 8.30
C ARG A 49 -3.55 -16.73 9.46
N GLU A 50 -2.60 -17.60 9.19
CA GLU A 50 -1.58 -17.99 10.17
C GLU A 50 -0.47 -16.93 10.24
N GLU A 51 -0.19 -16.27 9.11
CA GLU A 51 0.83 -15.24 8.98
C GLU A 51 0.30 -14.00 8.25
N PHE A 52 1.12 -12.95 8.23
CA PHE A 52 0.92 -11.77 7.40
C PHE A 52 1.37 -12.08 5.97
N GLU A 53 0.41 -12.31 5.09
CA GLU A 53 0.64 -12.60 3.68
C GLU A 53 0.42 -11.36 2.83
N ILE A 54 1.37 -11.07 1.97
CA ILE A 54 1.26 -10.04 0.93
C ILE A 54 0.86 -10.76 -0.37
N LEU A 55 -0.41 -10.68 -0.74
CA LEU A 55 -0.93 -11.29 -1.98
C LEU A 55 -0.60 -10.43 -3.20
N ARG A 56 -0.52 -9.13 -3.00
CA ARG A 56 -0.08 -8.16 -3.99
C ARG A 56 0.75 -7.08 -3.28
N GLU A 57 1.96 -6.92 -3.75
CA GLU A 57 2.87 -5.85 -3.31
C GLU A 57 2.26 -4.47 -3.58
N GLN A 58 2.69 -3.49 -2.81
CA GLN A 58 2.23 -2.12 -2.97
C GLN A 58 2.58 -1.55 -4.35
N ASP A 59 1.60 -0.93 -4.99
CA ASP A 59 1.74 -0.33 -6.31
C ASP A 59 0.71 0.80 -6.51
N ALA A 60 0.89 1.57 -7.58
CA ALA A 60 -0.10 2.53 -8.08
C ALA A 60 -0.88 1.90 -9.23
N MET A 61 -2.20 1.74 -9.08
CA MET A 61 -3.04 1.14 -10.11
C MET A 61 -4.38 1.86 -10.27
N ASP A 62 -5.06 1.62 -11.39
CA ASP A 62 -6.43 2.12 -11.60
C ASP A 62 -7.39 1.45 -10.62
N MET A 63 -8.33 2.23 -10.08
CA MET A 63 -9.30 1.71 -9.12
C MET A 63 -10.19 0.63 -9.73
N GLY A 64 -10.54 0.75 -11.02
CA GLY A 64 -11.33 -0.25 -11.72
C GLY A 64 -10.59 -1.58 -11.86
N GLU A 65 -9.30 -1.55 -12.21
CA GLU A 65 -8.46 -2.75 -12.26
C GLU A 65 -8.34 -3.43 -10.90
N LEU A 66 -8.18 -2.65 -9.82
CA LEU A 66 -8.17 -3.18 -8.47
C LEU A 66 -9.45 -3.96 -8.15
N LEU A 67 -10.62 -3.39 -8.49
CA LEU A 67 -11.91 -4.05 -8.24
C LEU A 67 -12.07 -5.35 -9.05
N GLU A 68 -11.56 -5.39 -10.28
CA GLU A 68 -11.54 -6.61 -11.09
C GLU A 68 -10.66 -7.71 -10.46
N VAL A 69 -9.47 -7.33 -9.98
CA VAL A 69 -8.59 -8.26 -9.25
C VAL A 69 -9.28 -8.81 -8.00
N LEU A 70 -9.90 -7.95 -7.19
CA LEU A 70 -10.58 -8.37 -5.96
C LEU A 70 -11.80 -9.26 -6.24
N ASN A 71 -12.58 -8.97 -7.29
CA ASN A 71 -13.67 -9.82 -7.75
C ASN A 71 -13.15 -11.20 -8.20
N GLY A 72 -11.99 -11.23 -8.87
CA GLY A 72 -11.35 -12.48 -9.30
C GLY A 72 -10.83 -13.34 -8.14
N LEU A 73 -10.42 -12.72 -7.03
CA LEU A 73 -10.02 -13.44 -5.81
C LEU A 73 -11.20 -14.09 -5.09
N GLY A 74 -12.41 -13.52 -5.21
CA GLY A 74 -13.64 -14.14 -4.70
C GLY A 74 -13.77 -14.15 -3.17
N GLU A 75 -12.92 -13.44 -2.45
CA GLU A 75 -12.90 -13.39 -0.98
C GLU A 75 -13.50 -12.09 -0.46
N PRO A 76 -14.08 -12.07 0.77
CA PRO A 76 -14.51 -10.82 1.40
C PRO A 76 -13.35 -9.83 1.56
N VAL A 77 -13.64 -8.52 1.46
CA VAL A 77 -12.61 -7.46 1.50
C VAL A 77 -12.95 -6.39 2.53
N ILE A 78 -11.95 -5.95 3.28
CA ILE A 78 -12.03 -4.77 4.14
C ILE A 78 -11.15 -3.66 3.54
N PHE A 79 -11.77 -2.54 3.18
CA PHE A 79 -11.05 -1.36 2.69
C PHE A 79 -10.74 -0.40 3.82
N LEU A 80 -9.57 0.23 3.76
CA LEU A 80 -9.13 1.29 4.67
C LEU A 80 -8.23 2.28 3.92
N GLY A 81 -7.92 3.40 4.54
CA GLY A 81 -7.09 4.45 3.95
C GLY A 81 -7.89 5.69 3.52
N ASP A 82 -7.18 6.72 3.11
CA ASP A 82 -7.77 8.01 2.73
C ASP A 82 -8.44 8.00 1.35
N GLY A 83 -8.19 6.98 0.55
CA GLY A 83 -8.92 6.74 -0.70
C GLY A 83 -10.36 6.27 -0.50
N VAL A 84 -10.71 5.68 0.67
CA VAL A 84 -12.06 5.16 0.92
C VAL A 84 -13.16 6.19 0.68
N PRO A 85 -13.12 7.41 1.22
CA PRO A 85 -14.16 8.40 0.96
C PRO A 85 -14.30 8.76 -0.51
N VAL A 86 -13.21 8.74 -1.27
CA VAL A 86 -13.17 9.10 -2.69
C VAL A 86 -13.80 8.02 -3.56
N PHE A 87 -13.50 6.76 -3.27
CA PHE A 87 -13.86 5.61 -4.13
C PHE A 87 -15.03 4.78 -3.61
N LYS A 88 -15.63 5.17 -2.49
CA LYS A 88 -16.70 4.42 -1.81
C LYS A 88 -17.87 4.04 -2.72
N ASP A 89 -18.29 4.94 -3.58
CA ASP A 89 -19.44 4.70 -4.46
C ASP A 89 -19.05 3.77 -5.62
N GLN A 90 -17.86 3.95 -6.20
CA GLN A 90 -17.32 3.05 -7.23
C GLN A 90 -17.13 1.62 -6.68
N ILE A 91 -16.68 1.47 -5.43
CA ILE A 91 -16.58 0.16 -4.76
C ILE A 91 -17.97 -0.48 -4.66
N ARG A 92 -18.98 0.27 -4.22
CA ARG A 92 -20.35 -0.24 -4.06
C ARG A 92 -20.98 -0.67 -5.37
N GLU A 93 -20.67 0.03 -6.46
CA GLU A 93 -21.25 -0.24 -7.79
C GLU A 93 -20.60 -1.43 -8.49
N ARG A 94 -19.28 -1.62 -8.30
CA ARG A 94 -18.49 -2.54 -9.14
C ARG A 94 -17.96 -3.78 -8.41
N LEU A 95 -17.89 -3.76 -7.08
CA LEU A 95 -17.41 -4.91 -6.33
C LEU A 95 -18.55 -5.92 -6.13
N THR A 96 -18.30 -7.16 -6.49
CA THR A 96 -19.31 -8.26 -6.42
C THR A 96 -19.11 -9.17 -5.22
N VAL A 97 -17.94 -9.15 -4.58
CA VAL A 97 -17.67 -9.89 -3.35
C VAL A 97 -18.14 -9.12 -2.12
N PRO A 98 -18.40 -9.79 -0.99
CA PRO A 98 -18.72 -9.10 0.26
C PRO A 98 -17.63 -8.13 0.66
N PHE A 99 -17.99 -6.95 1.10
CA PHE A 99 -17.01 -5.95 1.54
C PHE A 99 -17.49 -5.11 2.72
N SER A 100 -16.53 -4.52 3.40
CA SER A 100 -16.75 -3.53 4.45
C SER A 100 -15.68 -2.44 4.42
N PHE A 101 -15.91 -1.38 5.20
CA PHE A 101 -14.94 -0.32 5.40
C PHE A 101 -14.48 -0.33 6.86
N ALA A 102 -13.19 -0.19 7.07
CA ALA A 102 -12.63 -0.15 8.41
C ALA A 102 -13.18 1.03 9.21
N PRO A 103 -13.41 0.87 10.51
CA PRO A 103 -13.85 1.96 11.36
C PRO A 103 -12.80 3.06 11.48
N ALA A 104 -13.24 4.29 11.75
CA ALA A 104 -12.42 5.50 11.68
C ALA A 104 -11.10 5.42 12.49
N HIS A 105 -11.11 4.74 13.64
CA HIS A 105 -9.94 4.64 14.51
C HIS A 105 -8.81 3.76 13.97
N VAL A 106 -9.06 2.92 12.95
CA VAL A 106 -8.04 2.07 12.31
C VAL A 106 -7.89 2.33 10.80
N ASN A 107 -8.60 3.33 10.30
CA ASN A 107 -8.65 3.67 8.87
C ASN A 107 -7.45 4.48 8.37
N ARG A 108 -6.49 4.82 9.22
CA ARG A 108 -5.32 5.65 8.89
C ARG A 108 -4.04 5.00 9.39
N GLN A 109 -2.90 5.47 8.88
CA GLN A 109 -1.59 5.06 9.36
C GLN A 109 -1.47 5.28 10.86
N ARG A 110 -0.90 4.30 11.57
CA ARG A 110 -0.70 4.34 13.02
C ARG A 110 0.75 3.96 13.33
N ALA A 111 1.40 4.79 14.15
CA ALA A 111 2.77 4.52 14.58
C ALA A 111 2.92 3.16 15.28
N ALA A 112 1.90 2.73 16.02
CA ALA A 112 1.89 1.42 16.67
C ALA A 112 1.95 0.26 15.66
N ALA A 113 1.23 0.36 14.54
CA ALA A 113 1.28 -0.66 13.48
C ALA A 113 2.66 -0.68 12.79
N VAL A 114 3.22 0.50 12.51
CA VAL A 114 4.60 0.62 11.97
C VAL A 114 5.60 -0.03 12.92
N ALA A 115 5.51 0.27 14.23
CA ALA A 115 6.43 -0.29 15.22
C ALA A 115 6.29 -1.82 15.34
N ALA A 116 5.06 -2.33 15.42
CA ALA A 116 4.81 -3.78 15.53
C ALA A 116 5.29 -4.55 14.31
N LEU A 117 5.02 -4.04 13.09
CA LEU A 117 5.50 -4.64 11.86
C LEU A 117 7.04 -4.49 11.73
N GLY A 118 7.60 -3.36 12.17
CA GLY A 118 9.05 -3.16 12.22
C GLY A 118 9.77 -4.15 13.14
N VAL A 119 9.21 -4.48 14.30
CA VAL A 119 9.75 -5.53 15.19
C VAL A 119 9.74 -6.89 14.50
N ARG A 120 8.68 -7.22 13.78
CA ARG A 120 8.60 -8.44 12.99
C ARG A 120 9.68 -8.46 11.89
N TYR A 121 9.80 -7.40 11.12
CA TYR A 121 10.80 -7.30 10.06
C TYR A 121 12.24 -7.35 10.60
N PHE A 122 12.47 -6.78 11.78
CA PHE A 122 13.74 -6.93 12.49
C PHE A 122 14.05 -8.39 12.81
N ALA A 123 13.07 -9.12 13.34
CA ALA A 123 13.24 -10.54 13.66
C ALA A 123 13.46 -11.42 12.41
N GLU A 124 12.90 -10.99 11.27
CA GLU A 124 13.10 -11.63 9.95
C GLU A 124 14.44 -11.23 9.28
N GLY A 125 15.25 -10.37 9.92
CA GLY A 125 16.52 -9.89 9.39
C GLY A 125 16.40 -8.84 8.27
N LYS A 126 15.22 -8.27 8.08
CA LYS A 126 14.96 -7.20 7.08
C LYS A 126 15.47 -5.85 7.59
N MET A 127 16.78 -5.67 7.52
CA MET A 127 17.45 -4.44 7.96
C MET A 127 18.34 -3.91 6.85
N GLU A 128 18.42 -2.60 6.77
CA GLU A 128 19.26 -1.88 5.81
C GLU A 128 20.23 -0.96 6.55
N SER A 129 21.41 -0.72 5.95
CA SER A 129 22.30 0.32 6.41
C SER A 129 21.67 1.70 6.22
N SER A 130 21.90 2.60 7.16
CA SER A 130 21.45 3.99 7.00
C SER A 130 22.11 4.72 5.82
N ASP A 131 23.23 4.22 5.29
CA ASP A 131 23.90 4.74 4.10
C ASP A 131 23.21 4.32 2.80
N ASP A 132 22.65 3.11 2.79
CA ASP A 132 22.04 2.49 1.61
C ASP A 132 20.55 2.80 1.47
N TYR A 133 19.90 3.19 2.59
CA TYR A 133 18.47 3.44 2.62
C TYR A 133 18.03 4.53 1.62
N ARG A 134 17.04 4.21 0.81
CA ARG A 134 16.37 5.14 -0.12
C ARG A 134 14.85 5.04 0.05
N PRO A 135 14.12 6.16 -0.05
CA PRO A 135 12.66 6.14 -0.11
C PRO A 135 12.19 5.38 -1.35
N ASP A 136 11.17 4.54 -1.17
CA ASP A 136 10.50 3.87 -2.28
C ASP A 136 9.37 4.77 -2.82
N TYR A 137 9.57 5.30 -4.03
CA TYR A 137 8.59 6.12 -4.74
C TYR A 137 7.81 5.25 -5.73
N LEU A 138 6.66 4.72 -5.32
CA LEU A 138 5.78 3.87 -6.15
C LEU A 138 5.31 4.54 -7.46
N ARG A 139 5.43 5.85 -7.55
CA ARG A 139 5.08 6.62 -8.73
C ARG A 139 6.15 7.64 -9.05
N LYS A 140 6.59 7.67 -10.30
CA LYS A 140 7.48 8.72 -10.79
C LYS A 140 6.86 10.10 -10.59
N SER A 141 7.65 11.08 -10.28
CA SER A 141 7.20 12.48 -10.16
C SER A 141 6.55 12.95 -11.47
N GLN A 142 5.73 13.98 -11.41
CA GLN A 142 5.11 14.55 -12.61
C GLN A 142 6.19 15.03 -13.62
N ALA A 143 7.27 15.63 -13.10
CA ALA A 143 8.37 16.12 -13.93
C ALA A 143 9.11 14.99 -14.65
N GLU A 144 9.33 13.83 -14.00
CA GLU A 144 9.96 12.66 -14.62
C GLU A 144 9.07 12.07 -15.72
N ARG A 145 7.76 11.98 -15.49
CA ARG A 145 6.81 11.49 -16.50
C ARG A 145 6.74 12.43 -17.73
N GLU A 146 6.65 13.73 -17.50
CA GLU A 146 6.64 14.74 -18.57
C GLU A 146 7.94 14.75 -19.36
N ARG A 147 9.06 14.44 -18.70
CA ARG A 147 10.36 14.29 -19.36
C ARG A 147 10.38 13.04 -20.24
N GLU A 148 9.95 11.90 -19.73
CA GLU A 148 9.88 10.65 -20.51
C GLU A 148 8.94 10.75 -21.71
N GLU A 149 7.76 11.40 -21.53
CA GLU A 149 6.84 11.67 -22.63
C GLU A 149 7.45 12.57 -23.71
N ARG A 150 8.30 13.50 -23.32
CA ARG A 150 9.03 14.38 -24.24
C ARG A 150 10.10 13.62 -25.00
N GLU A 151 10.92 12.85 -24.25
CA GLU A 151 11.98 11.99 -24.83
C GLU A 151 11.40 10.94 -25.80
N ALA A 152 10.26 10.33 -25.46
CA ALA A 152 9.57 9.37 -26.34
C ALA A 152 9.05 10.03 -27.63
N LYS A 153 8.61 11.30 -27.59
CA LYS A 153 8.16 12.04 -28.78
C LYS A 153 9.32 12.51 -29.66
N GLU A 154 10.48 12.78 -29.08
CA GLU A 154 11.68 13.21 -29.79
C GLU A 154 12.46 12.03 -30.40
N GLY A 155 12.46 10.86 -29.77
CA GLY A 155 13.11 9.63 -30.24
C GLY A 155 12.34 8.85 -31.31
N GLY A 156 11.13 9.26 -31.67
CA GLY A 156 10.28 8.67 -32.71
C GLY A 156 10.33 9.39 -34.06
N ARG A 157 11.34 10.24 -34.28
CA ARG A 157 11.59 10.93 -35.57
C ARG A 157 12.79 10.41 -36.28
#